data_fd04b23c8ca92c8a0a8cf921e2cfc6ea
#
_entry.id   fd04b23c8ca92c8a0a8cf921e2cfc6ea
#
_cell.length_a   1.000
_cell.length_b   1.000
_cell.length_c   1.000
_cell.angle_alpha   90.00
_cell.angle_beta   90.00
_cell.angle_gamma   90.00
#
_symmetry.space_group_name_H-M   'P 1'
#
loop_
_entity.id
_entity.type
_entity.pdbx_description
1 polymer ?
#
loop_
_entity_poly.entity_id
_entity_poly.type
_entity_poly.pdbx_seq_one_letter_code
_entity_poly.pdbx_strand_id
1 'polypeptide(L)'
;MKMSRRAYAEMFGPTVGDRIRLADTALFIEVEQDLTTYGEEVKFGGGKVIRDGMGQSQLLADEVADTVITNALIVDWWGIVKADVGLKNGRIWKIGKAGNPDIQPDITIPLGAATEVIAGEGQILTAGGIDTHIHWICPQQVETALMSGTTTMVGGGTGPAAGTSXXXXXXXXXXXXXXXXXXDSDSRALAYCDHVAGD
;
A
#
# COMPACT_ATOMS: atom_id res chain seq x y z
N MET A 1 -7.04 -2.35 31.79
CA MET A 1 -6.00 -1.37 31.42
C MET A 1 -6.64 -0.26 30.62
N LYS A 2 -6.23 0.99 30.81
CA LYS A 2 -6.71 2.13 30.02
C LYS A 2 -5.56 2.71 29.22
N MET A 3 -5.83 3.01 27.96
CA MET A 3 -4.85 3.60 27.05
C MET A 3 -5.45 4.89 26.48
N SER A 4 -4.65 5.93 26.35
CA SER A 4 -5.14 7.18 25.72
C SER A 4 -5.28 6.99 24.21
N ARG A 5 -6.19 7.73 23.60
CA ARG A 5 -6.36 7.68 22.14
C ARG A 5 -5.05 8.02 21.41
N ARG A 6 -4.32 9.00 21.94
CA ARG A 6 -3.02 9.38 21.36
C ARG A 6 -2.03 8.23 21.37
N ALA A 7 -1.90 7.54 22.51
CA ALA A 7 -0.98 6.41 22.61
C ALA A 7 -1.40 5.26 21.68
N TYR A 8 -2.72 5.03 21.54
CA TYR A 8 -3.23 4.04 20.59
C TYR A 8 -2.86 4.42 19.16
N ALA A 9 -3.12 5.66 18.77
CA ALA A 9 -2.85 6.12 17.41
C ALA A 9 -1.34 6.06 17.08
N GLU A 10 -0.49 6.36 18.05
CA GLU A 10 0.97 6.26 17.87
C GLU A 10 1.42 4.81 17.67
N MET A 11 0.67 3.83 18.18
CA MET A 11 1.03 2.42 18.07
C MET A 11 0.39 1.73 16.86
N PHE A 12 -0.88 2.03 16.59
CA PHE A 12 -1.70 1.28 15.64
C PHE A 12 -2.37 2.17 14.57
N GLY A 13 -2.03 3.44 14.55
CA GLY A 13 -2.68 4.39 13.64
C GLY A 13 -3.99 4.93 14.22
N PRO A 14 -4.55 5.94 13.57
CA PRO A 14 -5.82 6.54 14.03
C PRO A 14 -6.98 5.56 13.87
N THR A 15 -8.04 5.77 14.65
CA THR A 15 -9.25 4.96 14.60
C THR A 15 -10.49 5.85 14.44
N VAL A 16 -11.66 5.26 14.38
CA VAL A 16 -12.93 5.94 14.07
C VAL A 16 -13.09 7.23 14.89
N GLY A 17 -13.36 8.32 14.19
CA GLY A 17 -13.56 9.63 14.77
C GLY A 17 -12.27 10.43 15.03
N ASP A 18 -11.11 9.83 14.81
CA ASP A 18 -9.86 10.60 14.87
C ASP A 18 -9.74 11.45 13.61
N ARG A 19 -9.17 12.64 13.79
CA ARG A 19 -9.00 13.60 12.68
C ARG A 19 -7.52 13.81 12.41
N ILE A 20 -7.16 13.68 11.14
CA ILE A 20 -5.78 13.76 10.68
C ILE A 20 -5.66 14.96 9.74
N ARG A 21 -4.70 15.84 10.03
CA ARG A 21 -4.41 16.98 9.17
C ARG A 21 -3.61 16.47 7.95
N LEU A 22 -3.98 16.93 6.78
CA LEU A 22 -3.29 16.53 5.55
C LEU A 22 -2.13 17.48 5.29
N ALA A 23 -0.95 17.03 5.63
CA ALA A 23 0.31 17.75 5.44
C ALA A 23 0.20 19.18 6.01
N ASP A 24 0.69 20.15 5.28
CA ASP A 24 0.75 21.55 5.72
C ASP A 24 -0.47 22.36 5.27
N THR A 25 -1.58 21.69 5.05
CA THR A 25 -2.82 22.35 4.60
C THR A 25 -3.77 22.62 5.78
N ALA A 26 -4.88 23.27 5.51
CA ALA A 26 -5.97 23.43 6.47
C ALA A 26 -7.00 22.29 6.38
N LEU A 27 -6.72 21.27 5.56
CA LEU A 27 -7.64 20.16 5.36
C LEU A 27 -7.45 19.09 6.43
N PHE A 28 -8.56 18.55 6.91
CA PHE A 28 -8.57 17.43 7.84
C PHE A 28 -9.45 16.33 7.27
N ILE A 29 -9.02 15.10 7.44
CA ILE A 29 -9.85 13.92 7.18
C ILE A 29 -10.23 13.31 8.52
N GLU A 30 -11.35 12.61 8.56
CA GLU A 30 -11.82 11.94 9.77
C GLU A 30 -12.03 10.46 9.43
N VAL A 31 -11.52 9.57 10.28
CA VAL A 31 -11.63 8.14 10.06
C VAL A 31 -13.09 7.72 10.25
N GLU A 32 -13.68 7.16 9.19
CA GLU A 32 -15.10 6.78 9.17
C GLU A 32 -15.33 5.35 9.66
N GLN A 33 -14.38 4.46 9.35
CA GLN A 33 -14.51 3.04 9.70
C GLN A 33 -13.15 2.49 10.14
N ASP A 34 -13.20 1.45 10.95
CA ASP A 34 -12.01 0.68 11.34
C ASP A 34 -12.38 -0.79 11.15
N LEU A 35 -11.71 -1.47 10.24
CA LEU A 35 -11.97 -2.87 9.93
C LEU A 35 -11.08 -3.81 10.76
N THR A 36 -10.20 -3.25 11.59
CA THR A 36 -9.45 -4.04 12.57
C THR A 36 -10.27 -4.15 13.86
N THR A 37 -9.81 -4.97 14.80
CA THR A 37 -10.49 -5.12 16.08
C THR A 37 -9.60 -4.57 17.19
N TYR A 38 -10.13 -3.62 17.95
CA TYR A 38 -9.42 -3.00 19.05
C TYR A 38 -8.88 -4.07 20.02
N GLY A 39 -7.60 -4.04 20.21
CA GLY A 39 -6.90 -4.98 21.08
C GLY A 39 -6.42 -6.26 20.40
N GLU A 40 -6.75 -6.44 19.13
CA GLU A 40 -6.33 -7.60 18.34
C GLU A 40 -5.53 -7.20 17.10
N GLU A 41 -5.12 -5.94 17.02
CA GLU A 41 -4.38 -5.43 15.87
C GLU A 41 -3.05 -6.18 15.73
N VAL A 42 -2.74 -6.60 14.51
CA VAL A 42 -1.45 -7.22 14.25
C VAL A 42 -0.40 -6.15 13.99
N LYS A 43 0.82 -6.42 14.42
CA LYS A 43 1.93 -5.51 14.23
C LYS A 43 3.24 -6.30 14.32
N PHE A 44 4.13 -6.04 13.38
CA PHE A 44 5.43 -6.70 13.34
C PHE A 44 6.43 -6.00 14.28
N GLY A 45 7.37 -6.77 14.81
CA GLY A 45 8.45 -6.25 15.62
C GLY A 45 8.72 -7.08 16.87
N GLY A 46 9.83 -6.83 17.53
CA GLY A 46 10.22 -7.54 18.75
C GLY A 46 9.14 -7.43 19.82
N GLY A 47 8.68 -8.58 20.30
CA GLY A 47 7.61 -8.62 21.29
C GLY A 47 6.21 -8.32 20.75
N LYS A 48 6.07 -8.18 19.43
CA LYS A 48 4.78 -7.90 18.82
C LYS A 48 4.05 -9.19 18.43
N VAL A 49 2.80 -9.05 17.96
CA VAL A 49 1.91 -10.20 17.77
C VAL A 49 2.19 -11.03 16.52
N ILE A 50 2.83 -10.47 15.48
CA ILE A 50 3.09 -11.27 14.27
C ILE A 50 4.30 -12.15 14.50
N ARG A 51 4.04 -13.32 15.01
CA ARG A 51 5.01 -14.41 15.18
C ARG A 51 4.25 -15.72 15.36
N ASP A 52 4.99 -16.82 15.24
CA ASP A 52 4.45 -18.17 15.26
C ASP A 52 3.48 -18.41 16.42
N GLY A 53 2.30 -18.90 16.11
CA GLY A 53 1.28 -19.22 17.10
C GLY A 53 0.56 -18.03 17.70
N MET A 54 0.87 -16.82 17.24
CA MET A 54 0.17 -15.61 17.65
C MET A 54 -0.54 -15.03 16.41
N GLY A 55 -0.16 -13.88 15.92
CA GLY A 55 -0.74 -13.35 14.68
C GLY A 55 -0.37 -14.11 13.42
N GLN A 56 0.60 -15.01 13.51
CA GLN A 56 1.05 -15.85 12.40
C GLN A 56 0.50 -17.25 12.57
N SER A 57 -0.26 -17.71 11.58
CA SER A 57 -0.85 -19.06 11.57
C SER A 57 0.10 -20.10 11.01
N GLN A 58 -0.34 -21.37 11.08
CA GLN A 58 0.39 -22.51 10.49
C GLN A 58 -0.11 -22.85 9.08
N LEU A 59 -0.91 -21.97 8.49
CA LEU A 59 -1.42 -22.19 7.13
C LEU A 59 -0.30 -22.16 6.10
N LEU A 60 -0.53 -22.85 5.00
CA LEU A 60 0.47 -22.94 3.91
C LEU A 60 0.55 -21.62 3.13
N ALA A 61 1.66 -21.46 2.41
CA ALA A 61 1.93 -20.23 1.68
C ALA A 61 0.83 -19.86 0.68
N ASP A 62 0.17 -20.84 0.09
CA ASP A 62 -0.92 -20.60 -0.86
C ASP A 62 -2.22 -20.13 -0.20
N GLU A 63 -2.34 -20.27 1.12
CA GLU A 63 -3.53 -19.91 1.87
C GLU A 63 -3.42 -18.54 2.56
N VAL A 64 -2.22 -17.97 2.62
CA VAL A 64 -1.96 -16.72 3.34
C VAL A 64 -1.57 -15.60 2.39
N ALA A 65 -1.57 -14.36 2.88
CA ALA A 65 -1.08 -13.22 2.11
C ALA A 65 0.42 -13.35 1.84
N ASP A 66 0.86 -12.93 0.66
CA ASP A 66 2.30 -12.83 0.36
C ASP A 66 2.89 -11.63 1.09
N THR A 67 2.17 -10.52 1.07
CA THR A 67 2.55 -9.30 1.79
C THR A 67 1.32 -8.74 2.50
N VAL A 68 1.51 -8.17 3.67
CA VAL A 68 0.43 -7.47 4.38
C VAL A 68 0.92 -6.06 4.76
N ILE A 69 0.07 -5.07 4.53
CA ILE A 69 0.27 -3.71 5.04
C ILE A 69 -0.62 -3.61 6.27
N THR A 70 -0.03 -3.41 7.46
CA THR A 70 -0.79 -3.45 8.71
C THR A 70 -1.27 -2.06 9.11
N ASN A 71 -2.51 -1.99 9.58
CA ASN A 71 -3.09 -0.79 10.22
C ASN A 71 -2.96 0.47 9.35
N ALA A 72 -3.20 0.33 8.04
CA ALA A 72 -3.11 1.45 7.11
C ALA A 72 -4.33 2.36 7.20
N LEU A 73 -4.12 3.67 7.09
CA LEU A 73 -5.22 4.61 6.92
C LEU A 73 -5.47 4.77 5.42
N ILE A 74 -6.50 4.11 4.93
CA ILE A 74 -6.85 4.12 3.51
C ILE A 74 -7.72 5.34 3.22
N VAL A 75 -7.32 6.12 2.21
CA VAL A 75 -8.11 7.26 1.72
C VAL A 75 -8.47 6.95 0.27
N ASP A 76 -9.74 6.69 0.03
CA ASP A 76 -10.21 6.29 -1.29
C ASP A 76 -11.64 6.84 -1.51
N TRP A 77 -12.16 6.65 -2.72
CA TRP A 77 -13.49 7.14 -3.11
C TRP A 77 -14.61 6.55 -2.24
N TRP A 78 -14.40 5.36 -1.67
CA TRP A 78 -15.41 4.68 -0.87
C TRP A 78 -15.32 5.00 0.63
N GLY A 79 -14.33 5.77 1.03
CA GLY A 79 -14.26 6.21 2.42
C GLY A 79 -12.85 6.43 2.92
N ILE A 80 -12.79 6.82 4.19
CA ILE A 80 -11.56 7.01 4.95
C ILE A 80 -11.56 5.93 6.03
N VAL A 81 -10.76 4.89 5.82
CA VAL A 81 -10.93 3.63 6.54
C VAL A 81 -9.59 3.12 7.04
N LYS A 82 -9.54 2.73 8.32
CA LYS A 82 -8.39 1.99 8.84
C LYS A 82 -8.59 0.51 8.55
N ALA A 83 -7.59 -0.15 7.97
CA ALA A 83 -7.65 -1.56 7.68
C ALA A 83 -6.27 -2.13 7.43
N ASP A 84 -6.17 -3.46 7.47
CA ASP A 84 -5.01 -4.16 6.93
C ASP A 84 -5.27 -4.45 5.45
N VAL A 85 -4.20 -4.47 4.65
CA VAL A 85 -4.30 -4.77 3.22
C VAL A 85 -3.41 -5.96 2.90
N GLY A 86 -4.01 -7.03 2.43
CA GLY A 86 -3.30 -8.24 2.01
C GLY A 86 -3.06 -8.23 0.51
N LEU A 87 -1.83 -8.52 0.12
CA LEU A 87 -1.44 -8.66 -1.28
C LEU A 87 -1.12 -10.12 -1.55
N LYS A 88 -1.48 -10.59 -2.74
CA LYS A 88 -1.19 -11.94 -3.17
C LYS A 88 -1.01 -11.99 -4.68
N ASN A 89 0.06 -12.64 -5.12
CA ASN A 89 0.39 -12.73 -6.55
C ASN A 89 0.44 -11.35 -7.22
N GLY A 90 1.05 -10.37 -6.52
CA GLY A 90 1.21 -9.02 -7.05
C GLY A 90 -0.07 -8.20 -7.13
N ARG A 91 -1.13 -8.60 -6.45
CA ARG A 91 -2.44 -7.91 -6.51
C ARG A 91 -2.99 -7.67 -5.12
N ILE A 92 -3.82 -6.65 -4.98
CA ILE A 92 -4.60 -6.46 -3.76
C ILE A 92 -5.56 -7.66 -3.66
N TRP A 93 -5.37 -8.46 -2.63
CA TRP A 93 -6.17 -9.66 -2.41
C TRP A 93 -7.38 -9.38 -1.55
N LYS A 94 -7.16 -8.74 -0.40
CA LYS A 94 -8.23 -8.45 0.56
C LYS A 94 -7.90 -7.18 1.33
N ILE A 95 -8.93 -6.46 1.75
CA ILE A 95 -8.84 -5.34 2.67
C ILE A 95 -9.70 -5.70 3.88
N GLY A 96 -9.15 -5.60 5.09
CA GLY A 96 -9.90 -5.99 6.28
C GLY A 96 -9.03 -6.19 7.50
N LYS A 97 -9.17 -7.34 8.14
CA LYS A 97 -8.46 -7.66 9.39
C LYS A 97 -7.47 -8.79 9.14
N ALA A 98 -6.21 -8.53 9.39
CA ALA A 98 -5.14 -9.52 9.26
C ALA A 98 -4.90 -10.23 10.59
N GLY A 99 -4.43 -11.47 10.52
CA GLY A 99 -4.07 -12.22 11.71
C GLY A 99 -4.09 -13.72 11.55
N ASN A 100 -4.26 -14.38 12.69
CA ASN A 100 -4.26 -15.83 12.77
C ASN A 100 -5.70 -16.34 12.99
N PRO A 101 -6.32 -16.98 12.00
CA PRO A 101 -7.70 -17.44 12.14
C PRO A 101 -7.88 -18.53 13.20
N ASP A 102 -6.80 -19.17 13.66
CA ASP A 102 -6.91 -20.21 14.68
C ASP A 102 -7.19 -19.63 16.07
N ILE A 103 -6.82 -18.36 16.31
CA ILE A 103 -6.91 -17.76 17.65
C ILE A 103 -7.66 -16.42 17.66
N GLN A 104 -7.93 -15.85 16.49
CA GLN A 104 -8.60 -14.54 16.39
C GLN A 104 -9.86 -14.68 15.53
N PRO A 105 -10.99 -14.14 15.98
CA PRO A 105 -12.21 -14.21 15.18
C PRO A 105 -12.17 -13.22 14.01
N ASP A 106 -12.96 -13.50 13.00
CA ASP A 106 -13.26 -12.61 11.87
C ASP A 106 -12.02 -12.21 11.06
N ILE A 107 -10.99 -13.05 11.04
CA ILE A 107 -9.80 -12.80 10.23
C ILE A 107 -10.17 -12.94 8.75
N THR A 108 -9.92 -11.87 7.99
CA THR A 108 -10.15 -11.87 6.54
C THR A 108 -8.84 -12.10 5.77
N ILE A 109 -7.71 -11.73 6.38
CA ILE A 109 -6.38 -11.83 5.76
C ILE A 109 -5.51 -12.73 6.64
N PRO A 110 -5.51 -14.05 6.40
CA PRO A 110 -4.63 -14.94 7.17
C PRO A 110 -3.16 -14.61 6.91
N LEU A 111 -2.37 -14.61 7.99
CA LEU A 111 -0.93 -14.42 7.96
C LEU A 111 -0.21 -15.72 8.26
N GLY A 112 0.90 -15.95 7.59
CA GLY A 112 1.72 -17.14 7.81
C GLY A 112 3.20 -16.82 7.84
N ALA A 113 4.01 -17.85 7.93
CA ALA A 113 5.47 -17.70 7.99
C ALA A 113 6.04 -17.07 6.72
N ALA A 114 5.34 -17.21 5.60
CA ALA A 114 5.78 -16.69 4.31
C ALA A 114 5.36 -15.23 4.07
N THR A 115 4.55 -14.65 4.96
CA THR A 115 4.00 -13.32 4.76
C THR A 115 5.04 -12.24 5.08
N GLU A 116 5.31 -11.36 4.12
CA GLU A 116 6.06 -10.13 4.34
C GLU A 116 5.17 -9.10 5.02
N VAL A 117 5.75 -8.25 5.88
CA VAL A 117 4.96 -7.25 6.61
C VAL A 117 5.49 -5.85 6.35
N ILE A 118 4.60 -4.99 5.91
CA ILE A 118 4.87 -3.55 5.75
C ILE A 118 4.06 -2.82 6.83
N ALA A 119 4.74 -2.01 7.62
CA ALA A 119 4.06 -1.24 8.66
C ALA A 119 3.33 -0.07 8.04
N GLY A 120 2.00 -0.07 8.16
CA GLY A 120 1.16 1.02 7.67
C GLY A 120 0.74 1.99 8.76
N GLU A 121 1.13 1.72 9.99
CA GLU A 121 0.78 2.55 11.14
C GLU A 121 1.30 3.97 10.96
N GLY A 122 0.40 4.94 11.03
CA GLY A 122 0.77 6.35 10.88
C GLY A 122 0.98 6.77 9.44
N GLN A 123 0.64 5.92 8.47
CA GLN A 123 0.80 6.20 7.05
C GLN A 123 -0.57 6.29 6.39
N ILE A 124 -0.64 7.08 5.33
CA ILE A 124 -1.85 7.16 4.49
C ILE A 124 -1.62 6.32 3.24
N LEU A 125 -2.53 5.41 2.97
CA LEU A 125 -2.48 4.54 1.80
C LEU A 125 -3.53 5.01 0.79
N THR A 126 -3.09 5.31 -0.42
CA THR A 126 -3.98 5.74 -1.52
C THR A 126 -3.75 4.88 -2.74
N ALA A 127 -4.68 4.93 -3.67
CA ALA A 127 -4.44 4.38 -5.01
C ALA A 127 -3.30 5.15 -5.67
N GLY A 128 -2.49 4.45 -6.44
CA GLY A 128 -1.41 5.08 -7.19
C GLY A 128 -1.93 5.98 -8.30
N GLY A 129 -1.20 7.03 -8.59
CA GLY A 129 -1.54 7.98 -9.63
C GLY A 129 -1.45 7.37 -11.02
N ILE A 130 -2.28 7.87 -11.93
CA ILE A 130 -2.24 7.50 -13.33
C ILE A 130 -1.90 8.73 -14.15
N ASP A 131 -0.77 8.69 -14.83
CA ASP A 131 -0.40 9.74 -15.78
C ASP A 131 -0.83 9.27 -17.18
N THR A 132 -1.84 9.93 -17.71
CA THR A 132 -2.43 9.54 -18.99
C THR A 132 -1.79 10.23 -20.19
N HIS A 133 -0.77 11.05 -19.98
CA HIS A 133 -0.13 11.75 -21.09
C HIS A 133 1.37 11.95 -20.78
N ILE A 134 2.17 10.98 -21.13
CA ILE A 134 3.60 11.08 -20.92
C ILE A 134 4.39 10.89 -22.22
N HIS A 135 5.50 11.61 -22.33
CA HIS A 135 6.48 11.42 -23.39
C HIS A 135 7.69 10.69 -22.82
N TRP A 136 7.98 9.52 -23.37
CA TRP A 136 9.07 8.67 -22.87
C TRP A 136 10.42 9.23 -23.33
N ILE A 137 11.00 10.09 -22.51
CA ILE A 137 12.26 10.77 -22.87
C ILE A 137 13.46 10.01 -22.33
N CYS A 138 13.38 9.53 -21.09
CA CYS A 138 14.51 8.82 -20.49
C CYS A 138 14.02 7.79 -19.45
N PRO A 139 14.79 6.72 -19.22
CA PRO A 139 14.40 5.66 -18.28
C PRO A 139 14.18 6.15 -16.84
N GLN A 140 14.89 7.19 -16.45
CA GLN A 140 14.79 7.77 -15.10
C GLN A 140 13.38 8.27 -14.78
N GLN A 141 12.56 8.55 -15.81
CA GLN A 141 11.17 8.96 -15.60
C GLN A 141 10.36 7.92 -14.84
N VAL A 142 10.65 6.63 -15.04
CA VAL A 142 9.92 5.55 -14.35
C VAL A 142 10.17 5.63 -12.85
N GLU A 143 11.43 5.73 -12.46
CA GLU A 143 11.81 5.82 -11.06
C GLU A 143 11.22 7.07 -10.40
N THR A 144 11.36 8.21 -11.09
CA THR A 144 10.81 9.49 -10.60
C THR A 144 9.28 9.42 -10.43
N ALA A 145 8.60 8.78 -11.38
CA ALA A 145 7.15 8.60 -11.31
C ALA A 145 6.76 7.77 -10.09
N LEU A 146 7.42 6.64 -9.88
CA LEU A 146 7.13 5.78 -8.72
C LEU A 146 7.38 6.53 -7.41
N MET A 147 8.47 7.28 -7.32
CA MET A 147 8.79 8.05 -6.12
C MET A 147 7.78 9.18 -5.86
N SER A 148 7.06 9.61 -6.88
CA SER A 148 6.01 10.63 -6.74
C SER A 148 4.60 10.03 -6.68
N GLY A 149 4.50 8.70 -6.57
CA GLY A 149 3.22 8.02 -6.41
C GLY A 149 2.49 7.70 -7.70
N THR A 150 3.13 7.90 -8.86
CA THR A 150 2.53 7.55 -10.14
C THR A 150 2.87 6.09 -10.46
N THR A 151 1.87 5.22 -10.46
CA THR A 151 2.05 3.78 -10.66
C THR A 151 1.64 3.30 -12.05
N THR A 152 1.00 4.16 -12.82
CA THR A 152 0.55 3.83 -14.17
C THR A 152 0.83 5.01 -15.09
N MET A 153 1.44 4.73 -16.23
CA MET A 153 1.77 5.76 -17.20
C MET A 153 1.31 5.32 -18.60
N VAL A 154 0.57 6.20 -19.26
CA VAL A 154 0.08 5.96 -20.61
C VAL A 154 0.66 7.04 -21.51
N GLY A 155 1.41 6.63 -22.52
CA GLY A 155 2.03 7.62 -23.38
C GLY A 155 2.72 7.08 -24.61
N GLY A 156 3.21 7.98 -25.40
CA GLY A 156 3.90 7.66 -26.64
C GLY A 156 5.23 8.39 -26.75
N GLY A 157 5.90 8.16 -27.85
CA GLY A 157 7.23 8.64 -28.06
C GLY A 157 7.39 10.02 -28.68
N THR A 158 6.40 10.90 -28.57
CA THR A 158 6.47 12.18 -29.28
C THR A 158 6.79 13.33 -28.34
N GLY A 159 8.00 13.63 -28.23
CA GLY A 159 8.50 14.85 -27.59
C GLY A 159 9.25 15.67 -28.62
N PRO A 160 10.16 16.52 -28.22
CA PRO A 160 11.07 17.18 -29.15
C PRO A 160 11.80 16.12 -29.99
N ALA A 161 11.99 16.40 -31.24
CA ALA A 161 12.53 15.42 -32.19
C ALA A 161 13.80 14.73 -31.70
N ALA A 162 14.69 15.47 -31.11
CA ALA A 162 15.94 14.89 -30.60
C ALA A 162 15.72 13.95 -29.40
N GLY A 163 14.73 14.22 -28.57
CA GLY A 163 14.37 13.36 -27.44
C GLY A 163 13.57 12.15 -27.87
N THR A 164 12.71 12.33 -28.88
CA THR A 164 11.80 11.27 -29.28
C THR A 164 12.44 10.18 -30.11
N SER A 165 13.54 10.48 -30.78
CA SER A 165 14.31 9.40 -31.43
C SER A 165 14.67 8.29 -30.47
N UNK A 166 14.85 8.77 -29.48
CA UNK A 166 15.17 7.89 -28.49
C UNK A 166 14.08 7.35 -27.81
N UNK A 167 13.42 8.17 -27.82
CA UNK A 167 12.33 7.92 -27.13
C UNK A 167 11.46 6.98 -27.78
N UNK A 168 11.58 7.22 -28.69
CA UNK A 168 10.73 6.50 -29.34
C UNK A 168 11.19 5.16 -29.43
N UNK A 169 12.07 5.34 -29.63
CA UNK A 169 12.56 4.17 -29.77
C UNK A 169 12.96 3.53 -28.53
N UNK A 170 13.51 4.22 -28.10
CA UNK A 170 14.00 3.82 -26.96
C UNK A 170 13.03 3.87 -25.98
N UNK A 171 12.52 4.67 -26.27
CA UNK A 171 11.57 4.90 -25.40
C UNK A 171 10.57 3.93 -25.56
N UNK A 172 10.64 3.81 -26.52
CA UNK A 172 9.78 2.95 -26.78
C UNK A 172 10.15 1.74 -26.19
N UNK A 173 11.04 1.77 -26.39
CA UNK A 173 11.51 0.69 -25.86
C UNK A 173 11.69 0.77 -24.45
N UNK A 174 12.19 1.57 -24.25
CA UNK A 174 12.45 1.80 -22.98
C UNK A 174 11.31 2.25 -22.29
N UNK A 175 10.89 2.84 -22.93
CA UNK A 175 9.87 3.43 -22.42
C UNK A 175 8.78 2.56 -22.41
N UNK A 176 8.91 2.10 -23.16
CA UNK A 176 8.05 1.23 -23.30
C UNK A 176 8.19 0.28 -22.32
N UNK A 177 9.10 0.31 -22.23
CA UNK A 177 9.44 -0.50 -21.27
C UNK A 177 8.99 -0.02 -20.01
N UNK A 178 9.19 0.86 -20.04
CA UNK A 178 8.81 1.49 -18.92
C UNK A 178 7.36 1.63 -18.86
N UNK A 179 7.15 1.76 -19.74
CA UNK A 179 5.88 1.92 -19.83
C UNK A 179 5.18 0.71 -19.73
N UNK A 180 5.76 0.15 -20.08
CA UNK A 180 5.35 -1.02 -20.01
C UNK A 180 5.32 -1.44 -18.68
N UNK A 181 6.04 -1.03 -18.31
CA UNK A 181 6.08 -1.28 -17.09
C UNK A 181 4.88 -0.98 -16.43
N UNK A 182 4.64 -0.32 -16.85
CA UNK A 182 3.53 0.07 -16.39
C UNK A 182 2.42 -0.72 -16.70
N UNK A 183 2.77 -1.15 -17.31
CA UNK A 183 1.84 -1.87 -17.76
C UNK A 183 1.82 -3.21 -17.22
N ASP A 184 2.68 -3.56 -16.54
CA ASP A 184 2.70 -4.87 -15.94
C ASP A 184 1.91 -4.85 -14.64
N SER A 185 0.97 -5.77 -14.56
CA SER A 185 0.08 -5.85 -13.39
C SER A 185 0.86 -6.18 -12.09
N ASP A 186 1.98 -6.86 -12.22
CA ASP A 186 2.78 -7.23 -11.06
C ASP A 186 3.56 -6.03 -10.50
N SER A 187 4.09 -5.20 -11.40
CA SER A 187 4.78 -3.98 -10.97
C SER A 187 3.82 -2.95 -10.37
N ARG A 188 2.56 -2.98 -10.77
CA ARG A 188 1.56 -2.06 -10.20
C ARG A 188 1.27 -2.37 -8.73
N ALA A 189 1.20 -3.64 -8.38
CA ALA A 189 0.94 -4.02 -6.99
C ALA A 189 2.12 -3.66 -6.09
N LEU A 190 3.34 -3.88 -6.58
CA LEU A 190 4.55 -3.51 -5.83
C LEU A 190 4.66 -2.01 -5.64
N ALA A 191 4.36 -1.25 -6.69
CA ALA A 191 4.39 0.21 -6.60
C ALA A 191 3.32 0.73 -5.62
N TYR A 192 2.18 0.08 -5.57
CA TYR A 192 1.13 0.42 -4.62
C TYR A 192 1.60 0.21 -3.18
N CYS A 193 2.36 -0.87 -2.93
CA CYS A 193 2.91 -1.14 -1.61
C CYS A 193 3.99 -0.14 -1.21
N ASP A 194 4.80 0.27 -2.18
CA ASP A 194 5.90 1.19 -1.92
C ASP A 194 5.41 2.61 -1.66
N HIS A 195 4.14 2.89 -1.94
CA HIS A 195 3.64 4.25 -1.83
C HIS A 195 2.67 4.41 -0.67
N VAL A 196 3.18 4.18 0.52
CA VAL A 196 2.51 4.59 1.74
C VAL A 196 3.10 5.96 2.08
N ALA A 197 2.31 6.98 1.85
CA ALA A 197 2.78 8.34 2.08
C ALA A 197 2.81 8.63 3.58
N GLY A 198 3.99 8.79 4.10
CA GLY A 198 4.16 9.12 5.51
C GLY A 198 4.42 10.60 5.71
N ASP A 199 3.88 11.14 6.77
CA ASP A 199 4.20 12.46 7.30
C ASP A 199 4.45 12.41 8.79
#